data_40595a29d813643ca9d24ecb4e3a4b96
#
_entry.id   40595a29d813643ca9d24ecb4e3a4b96
#
_cell.length_a   1.000
_cell.length_b   1.000
_cell.length_c   1.000
_cell.angle_alpha   90.00
_cell.angle_beta   90.00
_cell.angle_gamma   90.00
#
_symmetry.space_group_name_H-M   'P 1'
#
loop_
_entity.id
_entity.type
_entity.pdbx_description
1 polymer ?
#
loop_
_entity_poly.entity_id
_entity_poly.type
_entity_poly.pdbx_seq_one_letter_code
_entity_poly.pdbx_strand_id
1 'polypeptide(L)'
;MWSGAVNVLISGGFSSAYEQLMPEFERTSGIKVATRSGASQGAGPQTIAAQLARGVSADVVILSREGLSELIAANMIVAGTDVNLARVPLGVAVRAGTPKPDVSSVEAIKRLLLKAKTIAVPESTSGIWLKTDLFPRLGIVEEINIKATPRGTHATEMVAEGGADVAVMPVSEILHATGVDFAGHLPPEIQFVQVFSAAVVAGSGDIDGATRLIEFLASARASEAIRKSGMEPFATSN
;
A
#
# COMPACT_ATOMS: atom_id res chain seq x y z
N MET A 1 -8.76 5.16 -33.59
CA MET A 1 -7.41 5.02 -33.01
C MET A 1 -7.42 5.73 -31.68
N TRP A 2 -7.47 5.02 -30.57
CA TRP A 2 -7.41 5.55 -29.22
C TRP A 2 -5.94 5.83 -28.91
N SER A 3 -5.55 7.07 -28.80
CA SER A 3 -4.16 7.48 -28.54
C SER A 3 -4.01 8.10 -27.13
N GLY A 4 -4.77 7.61 -26.17
CA GLY A 4 -4.67 8.02 -24.78
C GLY A 4 -4.04 6.91 -23.93
N ALA A 5 -3.27 7.29 -22.91
CA ALA A 5 -2.84 6.36 -21.89
C ALA A 5 -3.96 6.15 -20.87
N VAL A 6 -4.09 4.94 -20.32
CA VAL A 6 -4.90 4.67 -19.12
C VAL A 6 -4.24 5.35 -17.94
N ASN A 7 -4.94 6.26 -17.30
CA ASN A 7 -4.45 7.02 -16.15
C ASN A 7 -4.69 6.25 -14.85
N VAL A 8 -3.64 5.98 -14.09
CA VAL A 8 -3.68 5.18 -12.88
C VAL A 8 -3.28 6.00 -11.66
N LEU A 9 -4.13 6.02 -10.64
CA LEU A 9 -3.75 6.47 -9.29
C LEU A 9 -3.47 5.25 -8.42
N ILE A 10 -2.25 5.15 -7.88
CA ILE A 10 -1.79 3.96 -7.16
C ILE A 10 -1.22 4.28 -5.79
N SER A 11 -1.55 3.44 -4.81
CA SER A 11 -0.94 3.44 -3.48
C SER A 11 0.40 2.69 -3.46
N GLY A 12 1.31 3.11 -2.60
CA GLY A 12 2.68 2.58 -2.51
C GLY A 12 2.77 1.08 -2.30
N GLY A 13 1.85 0.50 -1.55
CA GLY A 13 1.91 -0.93 -1.21
C GLY A 13 1.80 -1.90 -2.38
N PHE A 14 1.19 -1.50 -3.50
CA PHE A 14 1.12 -2.33 -4.71
C PHE A 14 2.10 -1.86 -5.82
N SER A 15 2.79 -0.73 -5.62
CA SER A 15 3.60 -0.09 -6.66
C SER A 15 4.71 -0.99 -7.19
N SER A 16 5.44 -1.72 -6.33
CA SER A 16 6.55 -2.57 -6.77
C SER A 16 6.11 -3.69 -7.72
N ALA A 17 4.99 -4.37 -7.42
CA ALA A 17 4.43 -5.37 -8.32
C ALA A 17 3.92 -4.75 -9.62
N TYR A 18 3.22 -3.63 -9.52
CA TYR A 18 2.70 -2.89 -10.66
C TYR A 18 3.80 -2.46 -11.63
N GLU A 19 4.87 -1.86 -11.15
CA GLU A 19 5.99 -1.40 -11.98
C GLU A 19 6.67 -2.54 -12.73
N GLN A 20 6.78 -3.72 -12.12
CA GLN A 20 7.31 -4.92 -12.78
C GLN A 20 6.39 -5.44 -13.89
N LEU A 21 5.07 -5.23 -13.76
CA LEU A 21 4.06 -5.76 -14.67
C LEU A 21 3.76 -4.84 -15.86
N MET A 22 3.94 -3.54 -15.71
CA MET A 22 3.53 -2.58 -16.75
C MET A 22 4.23 -2.75 -18.09
N PRO A 23 5.55 -3.05 -18.18
CA PRO A 23 6.19 -3.30 -19.47
C PRO A 23 5.55 -4.47 -20.24
N GLU A 24 5.14 -5.53 -19.55
CA GLU A 24 4.45 -6.66 -20.18
C GLU A 24 3.04 -6.28 -20.61
N PHE A 25 2.28 -5.62 -19.74
CA PHE A 25 0.94 -5.15 -20.07
C PHE A 25 0.95 -4.26 -21.31
N GLU A 26 1.79 -3.23 -21.34
CA GLU A 26 1.89 -2.32 -22.50
C GLU A 26 2.28 -3.04 -23.79
N ARG A 27 3.25 -3.96 -23.70
CA ARG A 27 3.71 -4.73 -24.85
C ARG A 27 2.61 -5.65 -25.42
N THR A 28 1.83 -6.29 -24.54
CA THR A 28 0.85 -7.32 -24.96
C THR A 28 -0.52 -6.74 -25.29
N SER A 29 -0.90 -5.64 -24.67
CA SER A 29 -2.19 -4.98 -24.90
C SER A 29 -2.14 -3.87 -25.95
N GLY A 30 -0.96 -3.26 -26.14
CA GLY A 30 -0.79 -2.04 -26.93
C GLY A 30 -1.29 -0.77 -26.21
N ILE A 31 -1.77 -0.90 -24.97
CA ILE A 31 -2.28 0.22 -24.17
C ILE A 31 -1.14 0.80 -23.34
N LYS A 32 -0.95 2.12 -23.41
CA LYS A 32 -0.01 2.83 -22.54
C LYS A 32 -0.64 3.17 -21.19
N VAL A 33 0.18 3.28 -20.16
CA VAL A 33 -0.27 3.70 -18.83
C VAL A 33 0.45 4.98 -18.38
N ALA A 34 -0.29 5.86 -17.72
CA ALA A 34 0.25 7.04 -17.07
C ALA A 34 -0.06 6.95 -15.56
N THR A 35 0.96 6.92 -14.74
CA THR A 35 0.83 6.57 -13.31
C THR A 35 1.12 7.76 -12.41
N ARG A 36 0.29 7.94 -11.39
CA ARG A 36 0.48 8.90 -10.31
C ARG A 36 0.28 8.21 -8.97
N SER A 37 1.14 8.53 -8.01
CA SER A 37 1.08 7.99 -6.66
C SER A 37 0.08 8.74 -5.77
N GLY A 38 -0.52 8.02 -4.81
CA GLY A 38 -1.36 8.59 -3.77
C GLY A 38 -1.38 7.72 -2.52
N ALA A 39 -1.86 8.25 -1.40
CA ALA A 39 -2.13 7.44 -0.22
C ALA A 39 -3.52 6.80 -0.33
N SER A 40 -3.67 5.57 0.18
CA SER A 40 -4.95 4.85 0.16
C SER A 40 -6.03 5.54 0.99
N GLN A 41 -5.67 6.05 2.15
CA GLN A 41 -6.57 6.73 3.12
C GLN A 41 -5.85 7.90 3.77
N GLY A 42 -6.56 8.62 4.63
CA GLY A 42 -6.07 9.76 5.39
C GLY A 42 -6.72 11.07 4.97
N ALA A 43 -6.32 12.16 5.63
CA ALA A 43 -6.88 13.50 5.40
C ALA A 43 -6.00 14.40 4.51
N GLY A 44 -4.81 13.92 4.12
CA GLY A 44 -3.84 14.73 3.39
C GLY A 44 -4.20 14.96 1.91
N PRO A 45 -3.64 16.00 1.30
CA PRO A 45 -3.91 16.32 -0.11
C PRO A 45 -3.35 15.31 -1.10
N GLN A 46 -2.46 14.39 -0.65
CA GLN A 46 -1.88 13.33 -1.46
C GLN A 46 -2.70 12.03 -1.46
N THR A 47 -3.83 11.98 -0.74
CA THR A 47 -4.71 10.81 -0.81
C THR A 47 -5.33 10.68 -2.21
N ILE A 48 -5.60 9.45 -2.63
CA ILE A 48 -6.27 9.18 -3.91
C ILE A 48 -7.64 9.87 -3.94
N ALA A 49 -8.42 9.80 -2.85
CA ALA A 49 -9.69 10.48 -2.72
C ALA A 49 -9.58 12.01 -2.92
N ALA A 50 -8.61 12.65 -2.27
CA ALA A 50 -8.41 14.10 -2.41
C ALA A 50 -7.94 14.49 -3.82
N GLN A 51 -7.15 13.66 -4.48
CA GLN A 51 -6.73 13.89 -5.88
C GLN A 51 -7.93 13.82 -6.83
N LEU A 52 -8.77 12.78 -6.71
CA LEU A 52 -10.01 12.65 -7.49
C LEU A 52 -10.98 13.82 -7.25
N ALA A 53 -11.17 14.22 -5.98
CA ALA A 53 -12.03 15.35 -5.62
C ALA A 53 -11.57 16.68 -6.23
N ARG A 54 -10.27 16.85 -6.48
CA ARG A 54 -9.70 18.03 -7.17
C ARG A 54 -9.73 17.93 -8.69
N GLY A 55 -10.32 16.87 -9.24
CA GLY A 55 -10.43 16.70 -10.69
C GLY A 55 -9.16 16.11 -11.35
N VAL A 56 -8.27 15.44 -10.59
CA VAL A 56 -7.19 14.69 -11.21
C VAL A 56 -7.79 13.55 -12.02
N SER A 57 -7.51 13.56 -13.31
CA SER A 57 -8.00 12.53 -14.24
C SER A 57 -7.38 11.17 -13.89
N ALA A 58 -8.23 10.17 -13.73
CA ALA A 58 -7.84 8.78 -13.55
C ALA A 58 -8.88 7.85 -14.16
N ASP A 59 -8.43 6.73 -14.70
CA ASP A 59 -9.27 5.66 -15.24
C ASP A 59 -9.32 4.49 -14.26
N VAL A 60 -8.19 4.22 -13.57
CA VAL A 60 -8.05 3.15 -12.58
C VAL A 60 -7.50 3.70 -11.27
N VAL A 61 -8.03 3.21 -10.16
CA VAL A 61 -7.43 3.35 -8.83
C VAL A 61 -6.95 1.99 -8.34
N ILE A 62 -5.77 1.98 -7.67
CA ILE A 62 -5.20 0.79 -7.00
C ILE A 62 -4.81 1.22 -5.59
N LEU A 63 -5.52 0.72 -4.57
CA LEU A 63 -5.35 1.15 -3.20
C LEU A 63 -5.82 0.08 -2.21
N SER A 64 -5.70 0.36 -0.91
CA SER A 64 -6.24 -0.54 0.12
C SER A 64 -7.75 -0.74 -0.04
N ARG A 65 -8.24 -1.90 0.37
CA ARG A 65 -9.67 -2.22 0.33
C ARG A 65 -10.50 -1.22 1.15
N GLU A 66 -9.95 -0.76 2.26
CA GLU A 66 -10.55 0.25 3.12
C GLU A 66 -10.74 1.58 2.36
N GLY A 67 -9.66 2.08 1.74
CA GLY A 67 -9.71 3.30 0.94
C GLY A 67 -10.62 3.17 -0.28
N LEU A 68 -10.63 2.00 -0.94
CA LEU A 68 -11.54 1.74 -2.04
C LEU A 68 -13.01 1.75 -1.59
N SER A 69 -13.30 1.20 -0.40
CA SER A 69 -14.66 1.21 0.16
C SER A 69 -15.15 2.64 0.42
N GLU A 70 -14.27 3.55 0.85
CA GLU A 70 -14.60 4.97 0.98
C GLU A 70 -14.92 5.63 -0.38
N LEU A 71 -14.15 5.32 -1.42
CA LEU A 71 -14.40 5.82 -2.78
C LEU A 71 -15.73 5.28 -3.36
N ILE A 72 -16.05 4.01 -3.09
CA ILE A 72 -17.33 3.40 -3.49
C ILE A 72 -18.49 4.12 -2.79
N ALA A 73 -18.39 4.34 -1.48
CA ALA A 73 -19.40 5.05 -0.71
C ALA A 73 -19.59 6.51 -1.17
N ALA A 74 -18.54 7.13 -1.69
CA ALA A 74 -18.57 8.47 -2.28
C ALA A 74 -19.01 8.50 -3.75
N ASN A 75 -19.43 7.37 -4.33
CA ASN A 75 -19.80 7.23 -5.74
C ASN A 75 -18.71 7.65 -6.73
N MET A 76 -17.44 7.49 -6.36
CA MET A 76 -16.27 7.81 -7.21
C MET A 76 -15.83 6.64 -8.09
N ILE A 77 -16.46 5.48 -7.97
CA ILE A 77 -16.10 4.21 -8.63
C ILE A 77 -17.29 3.72 -9.45
N VAL A 78 -17.01 3.16 -10.62
CA VAL A 78 -18.03 2.46 -11.42
C VAL A 78 -18.45 1.19 -10.67
N ALA A 79 -19.73 1.06 -10.39
CA ALA A 79 -20.26 -0.05 -9.59
C ALA A 79 -19.92 -1.42 -10.22
N GLY A 80 -19.47 -2.35 -9.38
CA GLY A 80 -19.18 -3.73 -9.77
C GLY A 80 -17.84 -3.93 -10.49
N THR A 81 -16.99 -2.89 -10.57
CA THR A 81 -15.66 -3.00 -11.20
C THR A 81 -14.53 -3.28 -10.22
N ASP A 82 -14.83 -3.30 -8.93
CA ASP A 82 -13.84 -3.49 -7.88
C ASP A 82 -13.35 -4.94 -7.78
N VAL A 83 -12.04 -5.12 -7.81
CA VAL A 83 -11.37 -6.44 -7.77
C VAL A 83 -10.27 -6.43 -6.73
N ASN A 84 -10.22 -7.45 -5.86
CA ASN A 84 -9.10 -7.66 -4.96
C ASN A 84 -7.91 -8.26 -5.73
N LEU A 85 -6.74 -7.65 -5.60
CA LEU A 85 -5.52 -8.05 -6.32
C LEU A 85 -4.57 -8.88 -5.46
N ALA A 86 -4.29 -8.42 -4.25
CA ALA A 86 -3.29 -9.03 -3.38
C ALA A 86 -3.54 -8.78 -1.89
N ARG A 87 -2.99 -9.65 -1.06
CA ARG A 87 -2.90 -9.51 0.40
C ARG A 87 -1.47 -9.26 0.81
N VAL A 88 -1.26 -8.40 1.80
CA VAL A 88 0.07 -8.13 2.34
C VAL A 88 0.01 -8.04 3.87
N PRO A 89 0.85 -8.81 4.59
CA PRO A 89 0.99 -8.66 6.03
C PRO A 89 1.78 -7.39 6.37
N LEU A 90 1.63 -6.88 7.58
CA LEU A 90 2.51 -5.86 8.12
C LEU A 90 3.80 -6.49 8.67
N GLY A 91 4.86 -5.72 8.59
CA GLY A 91 6.16 -6.06 9.12
C GLY A 91 6.88 -4.84 9.67
N VAL A 92 8.04 -5.08 10.21
CA VAL A 92 8.89 -4.08 10.87
C VAL A 92 10.04 -3.70 9.97
N ALA A 93 10.20 -2.39 9.71
CA ALA A 93 11.34 -1.79 9.05
C ALA A 93 12.26 -1.14 10.08
N VAL A 94 13.55 -1.40 9.96
CA VAL A 94 14.62 -0.75 10.72
C VAL A 94 15.67 -0.19 9.77
N ARG A 95 16.54 0.69 10.24
CA ARG A 95 17.62 1.23 9.42
C ARG A 95 18.55 0.12 8.95
N ALA A 96 18.92 0.13 7.69
CA ALA A 96 19.81 -0.85 7.10
C ALA A 96 21.17 -0.93 7.85
N GLY A 97 21.65 -2.16 8.03
CA GLY A 97 22.91 -2.42 8.73
C GLY A 97 22.84 -2.31 10.25
N THR A 98 21.70 -1.99 10.84
CA THR A 98 21.50 -2.08 12.31
C THR A 98 21.16 -3.50 12.72
N PRO A 99 21.48 -3.92 13.97
CA PRO A 99 21.05 -5.22 14.46
C PRO A 99 19.53 -5.35 14.37
N LYS A 100 19.03 -6.43 13.75
CA LYS A 100 17.60 -6.67 13.66
C LYS A 100 17.01 -6.95 15.03
N PRO A 101 15.94 -6.25 15.43
CA PRO A 101 15.30 -6.48 16.71
C PRO A 101 14.56 -7.83 16.71
N ASP A 102 14.31 -8.36 17.90
CA ASP A 102 13.38 -9.47 18.09
C ASP A 102 11.94 -8.99 17.82
N VAL A 103 11.26 -9.68 16.90
CA VAL A 103 9.86 -9.41 16.52
C VAL A 103 9.01 -10.69 16.62
N SER A 104 9.51 -11.72 17.33
CA SER A 104 8.94 -13.07 17.36
C SER A 104 7.68 -13.22 18.21
N SER A 105 7.37 -12.24 19.06
CA SER A 105 6.20 -12.30 19.95
C SER A 105 5.57 -10.92 20.15
N VAL A 106 4.35 -10.90 20.66
CA VAL A 106 3.63 -9.66 21.01
C VAL A 106 4.42 -8.82 22.00
N GLU A 107 5.02 -9.45 23.02
CA GLU A 107 5.87 -8.79 24.02
C GLU A 107 7.15 -8.23 23.41
N ALA A 108 7.73 -8.93 22.44
CA ALA A 108 8.91 -8.44 21.73
C ALA A 108 8.58 -7.18 20.91
N ILE A 109 7.46 -7.18 20.18
CA ILE A 109 6.96 -6.00 19.48
C ILE A 109 6.68 -4.86 20.44
N LYS A 110 5.98 -5.12 21.55
CA LYS A 110 5.71 -4.09 22.56
C LYS A 110 7.01 -3.47 23.10
N ARG A 111 7.99 -4.29 23.48
CA ARG A 111 9.31 -3.81 23.94
C ARG A 111 10.04 -2.98 22.89
N LEU A 112 10.00 -3.42 21.62
CA LEU A 112 10.61 -2.70 20.51
C LEU A 112 10.01 -1.29 20.36
N LEU A 113 8.68 -1.19 20.34
CA LEU A 113 7.98 0.07 20.18
C LEU A 113 8.19 1.02 21.36
N LEU A 114 8.20 0.50 22.60
CA LEU A 114 8.47 1.30 23.80
C LEU A 114 9.93 1.78 23.87
N LYS A 115 10.88 0.99 23.32
CA LYS A 115 12.30 1.37 23.31
C LYS A 115 12.62 2.38 22.22
N ALA A 116 11.84 2.43 21.15
CA ALA A 116 12.05 3.32 20.02
C ALA A 116 11.91 4.79 20.48
N LYS A 117 12.89 5.63 20.15
CA LYS A 117 12.80 7.07 20.41
C LYS A 117 11.76 7.73 19.52
N THR A 118 11.59 7.21 18.31
CA THR A 118 10.61 7.69 17.33
C THR A 118 10.15 6.54 16.44
N ILE A 119 8.83 6.45 16.25
CA ILE A 119 8.18 5.50 15.37
C ILE A 119 7.62 6.30 14.17
N ALA A 120 8.06 5.97 12.96
CA ALA A 120 7.45 6.54 11.76
C ALA A 120 6.13 5.84 11.45
N VAL A 121 5.05 6.60 11.29
CA VAL A 121 3.70 6.08 11.04
C VAL A 121 3.11 6.77 9.82
N PRO A 122 2.87 6.05 8.72
CA PRO A 122 2.25 6.64 7.54
C PRO A 122 0.80 7.05 7.82
N GLU A 123 0.40 8.20 7.31
CA GLU A 123 -1.01 8.66 7.35
C GLU A 123 -1.82 7.99 6.23
N SER A 124 -1.88 6.67 6.29
CA SER A 124 -2.61 5.81 5.37
C SER A 124 -3.15 4.59 6.14
N THR A 125 -3.71 3.61 5.47
CA THR A 125 -4.44 2.48 6.06
C THR A 125 -3.69 1.79 7.18
N SER A 126 -2.43 1.40 6.97
CA SER A 126 -1.63 0.74 8.01
C SER A 126 -1.40 1.63 9.23
N GLY A 127 -1.09 2.90 9.02
CA GLY A 127 -0.88 3.84 10.12
C GLY A 127 -2.16 4.20 10.88
N ILE A 128 -3.30 4.24 10.20
CA ILE A 128 -4.60 4.39 10.85
C ILE A 128 -4.84 3.20 11.76
N TRP A 129 -4.68 1.97 11.24
CA TRP A 129 -4.83 0.74 12.03
C TRP A 129 -3.86 0.69 13.23
N LEU A 130 -2.59 1.07 13.06
CA LEU A 130 -1.64 1.14 14.17
C LEU A 130 -2.16 2.03 15.30
N LYS A 131 -2.65 3.23 14.96
CA LYS A 131 -3.11 4.23 15.94
C LYS A 131 -4.44 3.87 16.57
N THR A 132 -5.34 3.25 15.83
CA THR A 132 -6.71 2.98 16.30
C THR A 132 -6.92 1.58 16.87
N ASP A 133 -6.05 0.63 16.54
CA ASP A 133 -6.15 -0.76 17.00
C ASP A 133 -4.88 -1.23 17.72
N LEU A 134 -3.73 -1.31 17.06
CA LEU A 134 -2.56 -1.98 17.64
C LEU A 134 -2.02 -1.27 18.89
N PHE A 135 -1.74 0.02 18.81
CA PHE A 135 -1.16 0.75 19.95
C PHE A 135 -2.08 0.78 21.18
N PRO A 136 -3.41 0.98 21.03
CA PRO A 136 -4.35 0.82 22.16
C PRO A 136 -4.37 -0.60 22.72
N ARG A 137 -4.39 -1.64 21.89
CA ARG A 137 -4.37 -3.05 22.34
C ARG A 137 -3.10 -3.40 23.11
N LEU A 138 -1.96 -2.83 22.72
CA LEU A 138 -0.71 -3.00 23.44
C LEU A 138 -0.62 -2.14 24.70
N GLY A 139 -1.54 -1.17 24.87
CA GLY A 139 -1.55 -0.25 26.02
C GLY A 139 -0.35 0.69 26.05
N ILE A 140 0.14 1.16 24.88
CA ILE A 140 1.38 1.95 24.77
C ILE A 140 1.17 3.37 24.22
N VAL A 141 -0.05 3.78 23.96
CA VAL A 141 -0.37 5.04 23.28
C VAL A 141 0.33 6.25 23.91
N GLU A 142 0.32 6.33 25.24
CA GLU A 142 0.89 7.46 26.00
C GLU A 142 2.41 7.38 26.18
N GLU A 143 3.02 6.22 25.87
CA GLU A 143 4.44 5.95 26.15
C GLU A 143 5.31 6.04 24.89
N ILE A 144 4.70 6.07 23.69
CA ILE A 144 5.42 6.07 22.41
C ILE A 144 5.43 7.45 21.77
N ASN A 145 6.52 7.74 21.04
CA ASN A 145 6.65 8.94 20.25
C ASN A 145 6.45 8.62 18.77
N ILE A 146 5.35 9.10 18.19
CA ILE A 146 4.97 8.87 16.80
C ILE A 146 5.32 10.09 15.98
N LYS A 147 5.91 9.86 14.80
CA LYS A 147 6.08 10.87 13.77
C LYS A 147 5.28 10.46 12.54
N ALA A 148 4.24 11.23 12.25
CA ALA A 148 3.39 10.99 11.09
C ALA A 148 4.12 11.33 9.79
N THR A 149 3.89 10.52 8.76
CA THR A 149 4.41 10.73 7.40
C THR A 149 3.27 10.68 6.39
N PRO A 150 3.33 11.47 5.30
CA PRO A 150 2.22 11.51 4.32
C PRO A 150 1.93 10.16 3.66
N ARG A 151 2.95 9.29 3.51
CA ARG A 151 2.85 7.97 2.85
C ARG A 151 3.92 7.02 3.40
N GLY A 152 3.79 5.72 3.09
CA GLY A 152 4.75 4.69 3.46
C GLY A 152 6.18 4.95 2.98
N THR A 153 6.36 5.44 1.76
CA THR A 153 7.68 5.83 1.22
C THR A 153 8.41 6.82 2.12
N HIS A 154 7.71 7.84 2.62
CA HIS A 154 8.31 8.80 3.55
C HIS A 154 8.63 8.20 4.92
N ALA A 155 7.89 7.16 5.35
CA ALA A 155 8.20 6.46 6.59
C ALA A 155 9.50 5.65 6.47
N THR A 156 9.72 4.95 5.35
CA THR A 156 10.97 4.23 5.10
C THR A 156 12.15 5.18 4.91
N GLU A 157 11.98 6.29 4.19
CA GLU A 157 12.98 7.35 4.06
C GLU A 157 13.39 7.91 5.44
N MET A 158 12.41 8.21 6.29
CA MET A 158 12.68 8.72 7.64
C MET A 158 13.48 7.74 8.50
N VAL A 159 13.20 6.43 8.40
CA VAL A 159 13.97 5.38 9.09
C VAL A 159 15.38 5.28 8.50
N ALA A 160 15.51 5.29 7.18
CA ALA A 160 16.80 5.23 6.48
C ALA A 160 17.74 6.38 6.88
N GLU A 161 17.18 7.59 7.01
CA GLU A 161 17.90 8.82 7.39
C GLU A 161 18.14 8.95 8.90
N GLY A 162 17.58 8.05 9.72
CA GLY A 162 17.70 8.07 11.18
C GLY A 162 16.78 9.07 11.89
N GLY A 163 15.78 9.59 11.19
CA GLY A 163 14.72 10.44 11.77
C GLY A 163 13.67 9.65 12.56
N ALA A 164 13.63 8.34 12.39
CA ALA A 164 12.89 7.39 13.20
C ALA A 164 13.70 6.10 13.38
N ASP A 165 13.46 5.38 14.46
CA ASP A 165 14.16 4.11 14.74
C ASP A 165 13.48 2.94 14.03
N VAL A 166 12.16 3.01 13.85
CA VAL A 166 11.35 1.92 13.37
C VAL A 166 10.11 2.43 12.62
N ALA A 167 9.65 1.64 11.66
CA ALA A 167 8.33 1.77 11.08
C ALA A 167 7.64 0.39 11.04
N VAL A 168 6.32 0.38 11.18
CA VAL A 168 5.48 -0.82 11.00
C VAL A 168 4.54 -0.54 9.83
N MET A 169 4.61 -1.36 8.78
CA MET A 169 3.93 -1.06 7.53
C MET A 169 3.85 -2.28 6.63
N PRO A 170 3.14 -2.24 5.49
CA PRO A 170 3.09 -3.36 4.55
C PRO A 170 4.47 -3.84 4.14
N VAL A 171 4.69 -5.15 4.19
CA VAL A 171 5.98 -5.77 3.81
C VAL A 171 6.39 -5.38 2.39
N SER A 172 5.45 -5.23 1.49
CA SER A 172 5.70 -4.82 0.10
C SER A 172 6.33 -3.43 -0.04
N GLU A 173 6.12 -2.56 0.93
CA GLU A 173 6.77 -1.23 0.96
C GLU A 173 8.14 -1.25 1.64
N ILE A 174 8.47 -2.31 2.38
CA ILE A 174 9.76 -2.44 3.07
C ILE A 174 10.81 -3.11 2.19
N LEU A 175 10.44 -4.23 1.53
CA LEU A 175 11.38 -5.13 0.85
C LEU A 175 12.19 -4.44 -0.25
N HIS A 176 11.65 -3.42 -0.88
CA HIS A 176 12.30 -2.71 -1.99
C HIS A 176 12.72 -1.28 -1.64
N ALA A 177 12.55 -0.87 -0.38
CA ALA A 177 12.94 0.46 0.07
C ALA A 177 14.45 0.51 0.36
N THR A 178 15.11 1.55 -0.17
CA THR A 178 16.54 1.77 0.04
C THR A 178 16.81 2.27 1.46
N GLY A 179 17.89 1.77 2.07
CA GLY A 179 18.34 2.24 3.38
C GLY A 179 17.59 1.68 4.59
N VAL A 180 16.69 0.74 4.38
CA VAL A 180 16.02 0.00 5.46
C VAL A 180 16.15 -1.51 5.27
N ASP A 181 16.11 -2.24 6.38
CA ASP A 181 16.04 -3.69 6.41
C ASP A 181 14.70 -4.15 6.95
N PHE A 182 14.17 -5.21 6.36
CA PHE A 182 13.03 -5.95 6.88
C PHE A 182 13.45 -6.78 8.09
N ALA A 183 12.92 -6.45 9.27
CA ALA A 183 13.26 -7.14 10.51
C ALA A 183 12.41 -8.38 10.76
N GLY A 184 11.21 -8.45 10.19
CA GLY A 184 10.27 -9.57 10.32
C GLY A 184 8.82 -9.13 10.27
N HIS A 185 7.91 -10.10 10.18
CA HIS A 185 6.47 -9.87 10.24
C HIS A 185 6.00 -9.58 11.66
N LEU A 186 4.86 -8.92 11.81
CA LEU A 186 4.16 -8.91 13.09
C LEU A 186 3.71 -10.34 13.43
N PRO A 187 3.71 -10.71 14.73
CA PRO A 187 3.14 -11.98 15.18
C PRO A 187 1.67 -12.15 14.76
N PRO A 188 1.20 -13.39 14.49
CA PRO A 188 -0.16 -13.64 14.03
C PRO A 188 -1.25 -13.04 14.92
N GLU A 189 -1.04 -12.99 16.24
CA GLU A 189 -1.99 -12.49 17.23
C GLU A 189 -2.28 -11.00 17.09
N ILE A 190 -1.35 -10.26 16.52
CA ILE A 190 -1.44 -8.81 16.30
C ILE A 190 -1.19 -8.43 14.85
N GLN A 191 -1.35 -9.37 13.91
CA GLN A 191 -1.15 -9.11 12.49
C GLN A 191 -2.37 -8.42 11.87
N PHE A 192 -2.11 -7.51 10.96
CA PHE A 192 -3.08 -6.95 10.05
C PHE A 192 -2.68 -7.30 8.61
N VAL A 193 -3.55 -8.02 7.93
CA VAL A 193 -3.34 -8.36 6.52
C VAL A 193 -4.12 -7.38 5.66
N GLN A 194 -3.42 -6.42 5.09
CA GLN A 194 -4.00 -5.41 4.22
C GLN A 194 -4.31 -6.02 2.84
N VAL A 195 -5.46 -5.65 2.26
CA VAL A 195 -5.84 -6.04 0.91
C VAL A 195 -5.67 -4.86 -0.02
N PHE A 196 -4.97 -5.07 -1.15
CA PHE A 196 -4.94 -4.11 -2.25
C PHE A 196 -5.95 -4.51 -3.32
N SER A 197 -6.70 -3.54 -3.79
CA SER A 197 -7.79 -3.70 -4.75
C SER A 197 -7.70 -2.66 -5.84
N ALA A 198 -8.28 -2.95 -7.00
CA ALA A 198 -8.39 -2.02 -8.10
C ALA A 198 -9.86 -1.80 -8.49
N ALA A 199 -10.16 -0.65 -9.08
CA ALA A 199 -11.48 -0.37 -9.63
C ALA A 199 -11.41 0.70 -10.73
N VAL A 200 -12.43 0.73 -11.58
CA VAL A 200 -12.62 1.78 -12.60
C VAL A 200 -13.21 3.03 -11.95
N VAL A 201 -12.61 4.18 -12.21
CA VAL A 201 -13.04 5.47 -11.68
C VAL A 201 -14.32 5.94 -12.40
N ALA A 202 -15.29 6.45 -11.65
CA ALA A 202 -16.48 7.08 -12.22
C ALA A 202 -16.07 8.28 -13.08
N GLY A 203 -16.56 8.34 -14.32
CA GLY A 203 -16.16 9.37 -15.28
C GLY A 203 -14.86 9.06 -16.05
N SER A 204 -14.34 7.82 -15.96
CA SER A 204 -13.22 7.36 -16.78
C SER A 204 -13.49 7.63 -18.26
N GLY A 205 -12.46 8.13 -18.95
CA GLY A 205 -12.48 8.32 -20.40
C GLY A 205 -12.21 7.04 -21.20
N ASP A 206 -11.67 6.01 -20.55
CA ASP A 206 -11.32 4.72 -21.18
C ASP A 206 -11.65 3.53 -20.26
N ILE A 207 -12.95 3.22 -20.17
CA ILE A 207 -13.45 2.11 -19.33
C ILE A 207 -12.92 0.76 -19.85
N ASP A 208 -12.79 0.58 -21.16
CA ASP A 208 -12.31 -0.67 -21.76
C ASP A 208 -10.84 -0.91 -21.44
N GLY A 209 -9.99 0.09 -21.65
CA GLY A 209 -8.58 0.02 -21.29
C GLY A 209 -8.37 -0.17 -19.79
N ALA A 210 -9.15 0.51 -18.94
CA ALA A 210 -9.15 0.36 -17.49
C ALA A 210 -9.52 -1.08 -17.07
N THR A 211 -10.58 -1.64 -17.65
CA THR A 211 -11.02 -3.02 -17.36
C THR A 211 -9.95 -4.03 -17.75
N ARG A 212 -9.35 -3.90 -18.93
CA ARG A 212 -8.27 -4.79 -19.38
C ARG A 212 -7.04 -4.72 -18.50
N LEU A 213 -6.70 -3.55 -17.98
CA LEU A 213 -5.60 -3.41 -17.00
C LEU A 213 -5.92 -4.14 -15.70
N ILE A 214 -7.13 -3.98 -15.15
CA ILE A 214 -7.56 -4.65 -13.91
C ILE A 214 -7.57 -6.17 -14.10
N GLU A 215 -8.11 -6.67 -15.20
CA GLU A 215 -8.12 -8.11 -15.53
C GLU A 215 -6.70 -8.67 -15.62
N PHE A 216 -5.77 -7.94 -16.26
CA PHE A 216 -4.37 -8.34 -16.33
C PHE A 216 -3.74 -8.43 -14.94
N LEU A 217 -3.94 -7.41 -14.09
CA LEU A 217 -3.39 -7.38 -12.72
C LEU A 217 -3.98 -8.47 -11.81
N ALA A 218 -5.24 -8.88 -12.06
CA ALA A 218 -5.92 -9.94 -11.32
C ALA A 218 -5.62 -11.35 -11.88
N SER A 219 -4.95 -11.45 -13.03
CA SER A 219 -4.70 -12.73 -13.69
C SER A 219 -3.50 -13.49 -13.10
N ALA A 220 -3.38 -14.78 -13.44
CA ALA A 220 -2.23 -15.60 -13.07
C ALA A 220 -0.88 -15.03 -13.55
N ARG A 221 -0.88 -14.21 -14.61
CA ARG A 221 0.32 -13.54 -15.13
C ARG A 221 0.96 -12.58 -14.13
N ALA A 222 0.16 -11.97 -13.27
CA ALA A 222 0.62 -11.05 -12.23
C ALA A 222 1.19 -11.75 -10.99
N SER A 223 0.89 -13.03 -10.79
CA SER A 223 1.14 -13.75 -9.54
C SER A 223 2.60 -13.77 -9.11
N GLU A 224 3.53 -13.92 -10.05
CA GLU A 224 4.97 -13.97 -9.72
C GLU A 224 5.48 -12.60 -9.23
N ALA A 225 5.13 -11.52 -9.92
CA ALA A 225 5.50 -10.15 -9.52
C ALA A 225 4.89 -9.78 -8.16
N ILE A 226 3.64 -10.17 -7.92
CA ILE A 226 2.96 -9.97 -6.63
C ILE A 226 3.72 -10.69 -5.51
N ARG A 227 4.08 -11.98 -5.69
CA ARG A 227 4.85 -12.73 -4.68
C ARG A 227 6.25 -12.16 -4.45
N LYS A 228 6.96 -11.81 -5.51
CA LYS A 228 8.29 -11.16 -5.41
C LYS A 228 8.24 -9.84 -4.63
N SER A 229 7.09 -9.17 -4.64
CA SER A 229 6.87 -7.94 -3.88
C SER A 229 6.44 -8.19 -2.42
N GLY A 230 6.48 -9.43 -1.94
CA GLY A 230 6.13 -9.78 -0.55
C GLY A 230 4.63 -9.86 -0.28
N MET A 231 3.83 -10.01 -1.33
CA MET A 231 2.37 -10.13 -1.25
C MET A 231 1.89 -11.51 -1.71
N GLU A 232 0.67 -11.85 -1.34
CA GLU A 232 -0.05 -13.03 -1.82
C GLU A 232 -1.12 -12.60 -2.83
N PRO A 233 -1.10 -13.12 -4.09
CA PRO A 233 -2.17 -12.83 -5.04
C PRO A 233 -3.50 -13.41 -4.56
N PHE A 234 -4.61 -12.71 -4.86
CA PHE A 234 -5.91 -13.35 -4.75
C PHE A 234 -5.98 -14.44 -5.82
N ALA A 235 -6.29 -15.67 -5.40
CA ALA A 235 -6.51 -16.76 -6.34
C ALA A 235 -7.72 -16.39 -7.22
N THR A 236 -7.51 -16.25 -8.53
CA THR A 236 -8.62 -16.30 -9.47
C THR A 236 -9.18 -17.73 -9.38
N SER A 237 -10.42 -17.86 -8.91
CA SER A 237 -11.15 -19.13 -9.07
C SER A 237 -11.22 -19.39 -10.59
N ASN A 238 -10.50 -20.43 -11.04
CA ASN A 238 -10.67 -20.96 -12.38
C ASN A 238 -12.08 -21.55 -12.52
#